data_c1c11e1f19ef6f52fb1896e2bef76818
#
_entry.id   c1c11e1f19ef6f52fb1896e2bef76818
#
_cell.length_a   1.000
_cell.length_b   1.000
_cell.length_c   1.000
_cell.angle_alpha   90.00
_cell.angle_beta   90.00
_cell.angle_gamma   90.00
#
_symmetry.space_group_name_H-M   'P 1'
#
loop_
_entity.id
_entity.type
_entity.pdbx_description
1 polymer ?
#
loop_
_entity_poly.entity_id
_entity_poly.type
_entity_poly.pdbx_seq_one_letter_code
_entity_poly.pdbx_strand_id
1 'polypeptide(L)'
;HAGLWTDSRYFIQALSQLEGTGVELHKARVPGAVGIPEWLSGTAKTVALDGLCWNVDAVEEIASALGEGGLVVDVPDLLEELWEGRPLIPVTPVTTLDVECFGGIPRSEKISWLRKWMLLQGVDRVLLTSLDEIAWLLNVRGSDIDYNPLVISYLLVSQDDVKWFDAVDYVGTSAY
;
A
#
# COMPACT_ATOMS: atom_id res chain seq x y z
N HIS A 1 -13.72 15.58 -17.35
CA HIS A 1 -12.26 15.67 -17.45
C HIS A 1 -11.64 14.46 -16.76
N ALA A 2 -10.59 13.89 -17.38
CA ALA A 2 -9.80 12.80 -16.79
C ALA A 2 -8.33 13.18 -16.85
N GLY A 3 -7.56 12.88 -15.81
CA GLY A 3 -6.14 13.19 -15.73
C GLY A 3 -5.34 11.99 -15.24
N LEU A 4 -4.14 11.81 -15.77
CA LEU A 4 -3.15 10.83 -15.32
C LEU A 4 -1.93 11.56 -14.76
N TRP A 5 -1.64 11.38 -13.50
CA TRP A 5 -0.40 11.85 -12.85
C TRP A 5 0.63 10.73 -12.83
N THR A 6 1.80 10.98 -13.43
CA THR A 6 2.89 10.00 -13.43
C THR A 6 4.24 10.70 -13.30
N ASP A 7 5.28 9.94 -12.95
CA ASP A 7 6.64 10.46 -12.79
C ASP A 7 7.44 10.42 -14.12
N SER A 8 8.65 10.99 -14.08
CA SER A 8 9.49 11.20 -15.26
C SER A 8 9.86 9.94 -16.04
N ARG A 9 9.83 8.77 -15.41
CA ARG A 9 10.14 7.48 -16.05
C ARG A 9 9.13 7.11 -17.12
N TYR A 10 7.90 7.62 -17.01
CA TYR A 10 6.77 7.25 -17.87
C TYR A 10 6.26 8.38 -18.77
N PHE A 11 6.86 9.57 -18.75
CA PHE A 11 6.34 10.71 -19.53
C PHE A 11 6.20 10.43 -21.02
N ILE A 12 7.21 9.80 -21.63
CA ILE A 12 7.19 9.49 -23.07
C ILE A 12 6.14 8.42 -23.37
N GLN A 13 6.10 7.37 -22.56
CA GLN A 13 5.13 6.29 -22.71
C GLN A 13 3.70 6.81 -22.55
N ALA A 14 3.43 7.59 -21.51
CA ALA A 14 2.12 8.14 -21.22
C ALA A 14 1.64 9.07 -22.35
N LEU A 15 2.51 9.93 -22.88
CA LEU A 15 2.16 10.77 -24.04
C LEU A 15 1.65 9.96 -25.22
N SER A 16 2.34 8.87 -25.57
CA SER A 16 1.94 8.00 -26.67
C SER A 16 0.66 7.22 -26.38
N GLN A 17 0.51 6.70 -25.15
CA GLN A 17 -0.65 5.87 -24.79
C GLN A 17 -1.93 6.68 -24.57
N LEU A 18 -1.82 7.94 -24.17
CA LEU A 18 -2.97 8.82 -23.94
C LEU A 18 -3.45 9.55 -25.21
N GLU A 19 -2.72 9.46 -26.30
CA GLU A 19 -3.11 10.10 -27.58
C GLU A 19 -4.50 9.65 -28.03
N GLY A 20 -5.41 10.60 -28.23
CA GLY A 20 -6.79 10.35 -28.65
C GLY A 20 -7.74 9.82 -27.57
N THR A 21 -7.28 9.58 -26.34
CA THR A 21 -8.14 9.06 -25.25
C THR A 21 -8.97 10.12 -24.55
N GLY A 22 -8.60 11.39 -24.66
CA GLY A 22 -9.21 12.50 -23.90
C GLY A 22 -8.73 12.57 -22.43
N VAL A 23 -7.76 11.76 -22.02
CA VAL A 23 -7.11 11.82 -20.71
C VAL A 23 -5.90 12.75 -20.78
N GLU A 24 -5.82 13.72 -19.88
CA GLU A 24 -4.74 14.71 -19.80
C GLU A 24 -3.55 14.17 -18.99
N LEU A 25 -2.32 14.35 -19.51
CA LEU A 25 -1.11 13.97 -18.79
C LEU A 25 -0.64 15.09 -17.87
N HIS A 26 -0.58 14.80 -16.57
CA HIS A 26 0.04 15.65 -15.55
C HIS A 26 1.39 15.06 -15.10
N LYS A 27 2.46 15.85 -15.31
CA LYS A 27 3.83 15.43 -14.98
C LYS A 27 4.10 15.64 -13.49
N ALA A 28 3.96 14.58 -12.69
CA ALA A 28 4.19 14.66 -11.25
C ALA A 28 5.66 15.02 -10.92
N ARG A 29 5.85 15.76 -9.83
CA ARG A 29 7.16 16.19 -9.30
C ARG A 29 7.98 17.09 -10.26
N VAL A 30 7.35 17.72 -11.20
CA VAL A 30 7.96 18.76 -12.04
C VAL A 30 7.64 20.13 -11.44
N PRO A 31 8.60 21.05 -11.29
CA PRO A 31 8.33 22.38 -10.78
C PRO A 31 7.22 23.09 -11.56
N GLY A 32 6.20 23.59 -10.86
CA GLY A 32 5.03 24.27 -11.45
C GLY A 32 3.96 23.33 -12.01
N ALA A 33 4.11 22.01 -11.88
CA ALA A 33 3.04 21.08 -12.23
C ALA A 33 1.93 21.08 -11.17
N VAL A 34 0.68 21.05 -11.63
CA VAL A 34 -0.51 20.97 -10.77
C VAL A 34 -0.62 19.57 -10.17
N GLY A 35 -0.66 19.47 -8.85
CA GLY A 35 -0.86 18.22 -8.12
C GLY A 35 -2.33 17.77 -8.11
N ILE A 36 -2.57 16.52 -7.72
CA ILE A 36 -3.93 15.97 -7.59
C ILE A 36 -4.79 16.80 -6.63
N PRO A 37 -4.33 17.15 -5.40
CA PRO A 37 -5.13 17.96 -4.47
C PRO A 37 -5.50 19.32 -5.06
N GLU A 38 -4.54 20.02 -5.67
CA GLU A 38 -4.76 21.32 -6.29
C GLU A 38 -5.74 21.25 -7.47
N TRP A 39 -5.61 20.24 -8.31
CA TRP A 39 -6.51 20.04 -9.45
C TRP A 39 -7.95 19.74 -8.98
N LEU A 40 -8.11 18.90 -7.95
CA LEU A 40 -9.40 18.56 -7.38
C LEU A 40 -10.07 19.77 -6.72
N SER A 41 -9.31 20.63 -6.03
CA SER A 41 -9.85 21.83 -5.41
C SER A 41 -10.52 22.80 -6.38
N GLY A 42 -10.03 22.82 -7.62
CA GLY A 42 -10.61 23.63 -8.71
C GLY A 42 -11.78 22.97 -9.45
N THR A 43 -12.00 21.68 -9.28
CA THR A 43 -12.92 20.89 -10.12
C THR A 43 -13.99 20.11 -9.36
N ALA A 44 -13.81 19.85 -8.07
CA ALA A 44 -14.70 19.00 -7.29
C ALA A 44 -15.00 19.57 -5.89
N LYS A 45 -16.15 19.20 -5.33
CA LYS A 45 -16.48 19.39 -3.91
C LYS A 45 -16.53 18.06 -3.15
N THR A 46 -16.89 17.00 -3.85
CA THR A 46 -16.90 15.65 -3.28
C THR A 46 -16.00 14.76 -4.13
N VAL A 47 -15.09 14.07 -3.47
CA VAL A 47 -14.13 13.15 -4.09
C VAL A 47 -14.32 11.76 -3.49
N ALA A 48 -14.49 10.79 -4.37
CA ALA A 48 -14.54 9.38 -4.01
C ALA A 48 -13.15 8.76 -4.22
N LEU A 49 -12.67 8.04 -3.23
CA LEU A 49 -11.37 7.35 -3.25
C LEU A 49 -11.55 5.89 -2.85
N ASP A 50 -10.75 5.02 -3.45
CA ASP A 50 -10.57 3.65 -2.96
C ASP A 50 -9.51 3.66 -1.85
N GLY A 51 -9.92 3.46 -0.60
CA GLY A 51 -9.04 3.52 0.57
C GLY A 51 -7.91 2.47 0.56
N LEU A 52 -8.01 1.43 -0.27
CA LEU A 52 -6.90 0.46 -0.46
C LEU A 52 -5.76 1.03 -1.32
N CYS A 53 -6.03 2.05 -2.12
CA CYS A 53 -5.06 2.65 -3.06
C CYS A 53 -4.42 3.95 -2.54
N TRP A 54 -4.88 4.50 -1.41
CA TRP A 54 -4.45 5.80 -0.91
C TRP A 54 -3.91 5.71 0.52
N ASN A 55 -2.80 6.39 0.79
CA ASN A 55 -2.33 6.56 2.16
C ASN A 55 -3.05 7.73 2.87
N VAL A 56 -3.01 7.72 4.20
CA VAL A 56 -3.72 8.69 5.03
C VAL A 56 -3.28 10.13 4.74
N ASP A 57 -1.97 10.37 4.62
CA ASP A 57 -1.43 11.71 4.38
C ASP A 57 -1.97 12.31 3.06
N ALA A 58 -2.01 11.50 1.99
CA ALA A 58 -2.55 11.94 0.71
C ALA A 58 -4.05 12.21 0.74
N VAL A 59 -4.81 11.44 1.53
CA VAL A 59 -6.24 11.72 1.78
C VAL A 59 -6.43 13.02 2.54
N GLU A 60 -5.62 13.29 3.57
CA GLU A 60 -5.65 14.53 4.33
C GLU A 60 -5.27 15.75 3.49
N GLU A 61 -4.28 15.61 2.59
CA GLU A 61 -3.93 16.66 1.63
C GLU A 61 -5.09 17.00 0.70
N ILE A 62 -5.78 15.98 0.16
CA ILE A 62 -6.97 16.18 -0.69
C ILE A 62 -8.08 16.85 0.12
N ALA A 63 -8.41 16.36 1.31
CA ALA A 63 -9.45 16.91 2.16
C ALA A 63 -9.14 18.39 2.50
N SER A 64 -7.90 18.71 2.82
CA SER A 64 -7.45 20.07 3.08
C SER A 64 -7.57 20.98 1.86
N ALA A 65 -7.24 20.49 0.68
CA ALA A 65 -7.31 21.24 -0.58
C ALA A 65 -8.75 21.52 -1.02
N LEU A 66 -9.69 20.62 -0.72
CA LEU A 66 -11.12 20.82 -1.00
C LEU A 66 -11.73 21.96 -0.14
N GLY A 67 -11.14 22.25 1.03
CA GLY A 67 -11.55 23.34 1.89
C GLY A 67 -12.90 23.13 2.59
N GLU A 68 -13.50 24.25 3.05
CA GLU A 68 -14.75 24.21 3.80
C GLU A 68 -15.92 23.67 2.95
N GLY A 69 -16.59 22.64 3.46
CA GLY A 69 -17.68 21.91 2.76
C GLY A 69 -17.19 20.90 1.73
N GLY A 70 -15.89 20.69 1.59
CA GLY A 70 -15.33 19.58 0.82
C GLY A 70 -15.53 18.23 1.52
N LEU A 71 -15.78 17.18 0.75
CA LEU A 71 -16.03 15.84 1.27
C LEU A 71 -15.16 14.81 0.53
N VAL A 72 -14.48 13.97 1.30
CA VAL A 72 -13.83 12.75 0.80
C VAL A 72 -14.62 11.55 1.29
N VAL A 73 -14.97 10.65 0.39
CA VAL A 73 -15.72 9.42 0.70
C VAL A 73 -14.90 8.21 0.28
N ASP A 74 -14.86 7.21 1.15
CA ASP A 74 -14.32 5.91 0.83
C ASP A 74 -15.35 5.11 0.03
N VAL A 75 -14.92 4.54 -1.09
CA VAL A 75 -15.77 3.73 -1.97
C VAL A 75 -15.02 2.46 -2.34
N PRO A 76 -15.75 1.35 -2.56
CA PRO A 76 -15.14 0.15 -3.11
C PRO A 76 -14.51 0.43 -4.46
N ASP A 77 -13.61 -0.45 -4.88
CA ASP A 77 -12.91 -0.38 -6.15
C ASP A 77 -13.87 -0.20 -7.34
N LEU A 78 -13.91 1.02 -7.88
CA LEU A 78 -14.78 1.40 -8.99
C LEU A 78 -14.40 0.72 -10.32
N LEU A 79 -13.22 0.11 -10.40
CA LEU A 79 -12.71 -0.55 -11.61
C LEU A 79 -12.99 -2.06 -11.62
N GLU A 80 -13.45 -2.64 -10.53
CA GLU A 80 -13.67 -4.08 -10.42
C GLU A 80 -14.64 -4.60 -11.48
N GLU A 81 -15.75 -3.89 -11.69
CA GLU A 81 -16.75 -4.26 -12.69
C GLU A 81 -16.30 -4.05 -14.15
N LEU A 82 -15.30 -3.20 -14.36
CA LEU A 82 -14.80 -2.84 -15.68
C LEU A 82 -13.60 -3.68 -16.13
N TRP A 83 -12.92 -4.32 -15.19
CA TRP A 83 -11.72 -5.09 -15.47
C TRP A 83 -12.02 -6.60 -15.55
N GLU A 84 -12.53 -7.02 -16.71
CA GLU A 84 -12.71 -8.45 -16.99
C GLU A 84 -11.38 -9.19 -16.90
N GLY A 85 -11.38 -10.30 -16.14
CA GLY A 85 -10.18 -11.14 -15.96
C GLY A 85 -9.09 -10.51 -15.08
N ARG A 86 -9.44 -9.56 -14.21
CA ARG A 86 -8.50 -9.02 -13.22
C ARG A 86 -7.85 -10.16 -12.41
N PRO A 87 -6.50 -10.20 -12.34
CA PRO A 87 -5.82 -11.22 -11.55
C PRO A 87 -6.13 -11.03 -10.07
N LEU A 88 -6.34 -12.14 -9.38
CA LEU A 88 -6.48 -12.13 -7.92
C LEU A 88 -5.14 -11.78 -7.26
N ILE A 89 -5.20 -11.31 -6.01
CA ILE A 89 -4.01 -11.12 -5.19
C ILE A 89 -3.28 -12.47 -5.10
N PRO A 90 -2.00 -12.55 -5.45
CA PRO A 90 -1.25 -13.78 -5.39
C PRO A 90 -1.20 -14.34 -3.96
N VAL A 91 -1.34 -15.64 -3.84
CA VAL A 91 -1.19 -16.38 -2.59
C VAL A 91 -0.25 -17.54 -2.85
N THR A 92 0.96 -17.46 -2.34
CA THR A 92 1.98 -18.48 -2.54
C THR A 92 2.36 -19.17 -1.22
N PRO A 93 2.86 -20.41 -1.25
CA PRO A 93 3.32 -21.08 -0.04
C PRO A 93 4.43 -20.30 0.65
N VAL A 94 4.31 -20.14 1.96
CA VAL A 94 5.32 -19.50 2.78
C VAL A 94 6.43 -20.48 3.11
N THR A 95 7.67 -20.08 2.90
CA THR A 95 8.87 -20.84 3.26
C THR A 95 9.53 -20.20 4.48
N THR A 96 9.83 -21.00 5.48
CA THR A 96 10.62 -20.56 6.65
C THR A 96 12.10 -20.75 6.36
N LEU A 97 12.91 -19.71 6.64
CA LEU A 97 14.36 -19.82 6.53
C LEU A 97 14.95 -20.52 7.76
N ASP A 98 15.78 -21.51 7.50
CA ASP A 98 16.58 -22.17 8.54
C ASP A 98 17.75 -21.25 8.94
N VAL A 99 17.74 -20.82 10.19
CA VAL A 99 18.74 -19.90 10.73
C VAL A 99 20.13 -20.54 10.78
N GLU A 100 20.23 -21.85 11.03
CA GLU A 100 21.52 -22.55 11.06
C GLU A 100 22.15 -22.63 9.65
N CYS A 101 21.32 -22.85 8.62
CA CYS A 101 21.80 -22.90 7.24
C CYS A 101 22.17 -21.52 6.67
N PHE A 102 21.44 -20.47 7.04
CA PHE A 102 21.60 -19.14 6.44
C PHE A 102 22.33 -18.13 7.33
N GLY A 103 22.84 -18.57 8.51
CA GLY A 103 23.63 -17.71 9.39
C GLY A 103 22.90 -16.51 9.97
N GLY A 104 21.59 -16.62 10.14
CA GLY A 104 20.75 -15.52 10.60
C GLY A 104 20.55 -15.48 12.12
N ILE A 105 19.62 -14.61 12.54
CA ILE A 105 19.19 -14.46 13.93
C ILE A 105 17.79 -15.11 14.07
N PRO A 106 17.53 -15.90 15.13
CA PRO A 106 16.23 -16.48 15.37
C PRO A 106 15.13 -15.43 15.47
N ARG A 107 13.94 -15.72 14.89
CA ARG A 107 12.78 -14.79 14.95
C ARG A 107 12.40 -14.42 16.38
N SER A 108 12.51 -15.37 17.33
CA SER A 108 12.22 -15.13 18.74
C SER A 108 13.11 -14.05 19.36
N GLU A 109 14.38 -14.02 18.98
CA GLU A 109 15.33 -13.01 19.44
C GLU A 109 15.01 -11.63 18.84
N LYS A 110 14.71 -11.56 17.55
CA LYS A 110 14.32 -10.31 16.87
C LYS A 110 13.03 -9.74 17.46
N ILE A 111 12.01 -10.57 17.68
CA ILE A 111 10.76 -10.17 18.35
C ILE A 111 11.04 -9.68 19.76
N SER A 112 11.95 -10.34 20.48
CA SER A 112 12.36 -9.89 21.82
C SER A 112 13.03 -8.51 21.80
N TRP A 113 13.85 -8.21 20.78
CA TRP A 113 14.43 -6.88 20.60
C TRP A 113 13.37 -5.83 20.32
N LEU A 114 12.44 -6.11 19.42
CA LEU A 114 11.32 -5.21 19.10
C LEU A 114 10.48 -4.92 20.36
N ARG A 115 10.13 -5.95 21.14
CA ARG A 115 9.38 -5.79 22.40
C ARG A 115 10.12 -4.95 23.45
N LYS A 116 11.45 -5.12 23.57
CA LYS A 116 12.27 -4.26 24.45
C LYS A 116 12.24 -2.81 24.00
N TRP A 117 12.34 -2.57 22.68
CA TRP A 117 12.23 -1.23 22.13
C TRP A 117 10.83 -0.63 22.39
N MET A 118 9.77 -1.40 22.20
CA MET A 118 8.39 -0.97 22.50
C MET A 118 8.24 -0.51 23.94
N LEU A 119 8.78 -1.28 24.90
CA LEU A 119 8.77 -0.90 26.33
C LEU A 119 9.49 0.43 26.58
N LEU A 120 10.65 0.63 25.96
CA LEU A 120 11.43 1.86 26.12
C LEU A 120 10.72 3.09 25.53
N GLN A 121 9.93 2.89 24.47
CA GLN A 121 9.17 3.96 23.82
C GLN A 121 7.77 4.15 24.42
N GLY A 122 7.33 3.32 25.36
CA GLY A 122 5.96 3.35 25.90
C GLY A 122 4.90 2.97 24.86
N VAL A 123 5.23 2.07 23.93
CA VAL A 123 4.35 1.64 22.83
C VAL A 123 3.79 0.26 23.15
N ASP A 124 2.47 0.10 23.11
CA ASP A 124 1.78 -1.15 23.38
C ASP A 124 1.76 -2.12 22.20
N ARG A 125 1.69 -1.56 20.98
CA ARG A 125 1.58 -2.34 19.73
C ARG A 125 2.34 -1.68 18.60
N VAL A 126 2.92 -2.51 17.72
CA VAL A 126 3.56 -2.07 16.47
C VAL A 126 2.90 -2.80 15.32
N LEU A 127 2.41 -2.03 14.34
CA LEU A 127 1.94 -2.54 13.05
C LEU A 127 3.05 -2.38 12.03
N LEU A 128 3.52 -3.49 11.48
CA LEU A 128 4.47 -3.52 10.37
C LEU A 128 3.72 -3.73 9.06
N THR A 129 4.02 -2.89 8.07
CA THR A 129 3.43 -2.90 6.73
C THR A 129 4.47 -3.07 5.62
N SER A 130 5.75 -2.91 5.96
CA SER A 130 6.88 -3.15 5.04
C SER A 130 7.12 -4.65 4.90
N LEU A 131 6.94 -5.18 3.70
CA LEU A 131 7.01 -6.63 3.46
C LEU A 131 8.41 -7.22 3.73
N ASP A 132 9.47 -6.49 3.46
CA ASP A 132 10.84 -6.86 3.74
C ASP A 132 11.16 -6.89 5.25
N GLU A 133 10.62 -5.94 6.03
CA GLU A 133 10.72 -5.95 7.48
C GLU A 133 10.01 -7.14 8.09
N ILE A 134 8.79 -7.45 7.62
CA ILE A 134 8.03 -8.63 8.05
C ILE A 134 8.80 -9.91 7.70
N ALA A 135 9.27 -10.03 6.47
CA ALA A 135 10.04 -11.17 6.00
C ALA A 135 11.34 -11.37 6.81
N TRP A 136 12.02 -10.28 7.17
CA TRP A 136 13.22 -10.31 8.00
C TRP A 136 12.87 -10.70 9.45
N LEU A 137 11.86 -10.08 10.04
CA LEU A 137 11.50 -10.30 11.45
C LEU A 137 11.05 -11.75 11.68
N LEU A 138 10.23 -12.30 10.78
CA LEU A 138 9.69 -13.65 10.89
C LEU A 138 10.59 -14.75 10.30
N ASN A 139 11.65 -14.42 9.59
CA ASN A 139 12.47 -15.36 8.81
C ASN A 139 11.63 -16.15 7.78
N VAL A 140 10.76 -15.47 7.05
CA VAL A 140 9.90 -16.09 6.05
C VAL A 140 10.18 -15.53 4.65
N ARG A 141 9.85 -16.33 3.65
CA ARG A 141 9.87 -15.94 2.23
C ARG A 141 8.62 -16.48 1.54
N GLY A 142 8.22 -15.81 0.48
CA GLY A 142 7.15 -16.20 -0.43
C GLY A 142 7.47 -15.82 -1.85
N SER A 143 6.52 -15.96 -2.74
CA SER A 143 6.66 -15.61 -4.16
C SER A 143 5.43 -14.85 -4.66
N ASP A 144 4.80 -14.07 -3.78
CA ASP A 144 3.61 -13.27 -4.14
C ASP A 144 3.95 -12.14 -5.11
N ILE A 145 5.20 -11.70 -5.12
CA ILE A 145 5.70 -10.65 -6.01
C ILE A 145 6.80 -11.23 -6.90
N ASP A 146 6.64 -11.10 -8.21
CA ASP A 146 7.64 -11.57 -9.18
C ASP A 146 9.02 -10.97 -8.88
N TYR A 147 10.03 -11.84 -8.89
CA TYR A 147 11.45 -11.50 -8.63
C TYR A 147 11.74 -10.94 -7.23
N ASN A 148 10.77 -11.00 -6.32
CA ASN A 148 10.90 -10.50 -4.95
C ASN A 148 10.39 -11.56 -3.97
N PRO A 149 11.26 -12.15 -3.12
CA PRO A 149 10.87 -13.31 -2.29
C PRO A 149 10.08 -12.88 -1.03
N LEU A 150 8.99 -12.14 -1.22
CA LEU A 150 8.17 -11.58 -0.16
C LEU A 150 6.76 -12.15 -0.16
N VAL A 151 6.12 -12.08 1.00
CA VAL A 151 4.70 -12.39 1.20
C VAL A 151 3.94 -11.09 1.39
N ILE A 152 2.85 -10.89 0.65
CA ILE A 152 1.95 -9.75 0.82
C ILE A 152 1.20 -9.93 2.14
N SER A 153 1.54 -9.12 3.15
CA SER A 153 1.04 -9.31 4.51
C SER A 153 1.18 -8.07 5.39
N TYR A 154 0.52 -8.12 6.55
CA TYR A 154 0.70 -7.19 7.66
C TYR A 154 1.08 -7.95 8.92
N LEU A 155 1.81 -7.32 9.83
CA LEU A 155 2.21 -7.93 11.08
C LEU A 155 1.92 -6.99 12.26
N LEU A 156 1.11 -7.44 13.19
CA LEU A 156 0.83 -6.73 14.45
C LEU A 156 1.58 -7.43 15.59
N VAL A 157 2.47 -6.69 16.26
CA VAL A 157 3.24 -7.17 17.40
C VAL A 157 2.79 -6.45 18.67
N SER A 158 2.49 -7.21 19.72
CA SER A 158 2.29 -6.71 21.09
C SER A 158 3.30 -7.32 22.04
N GLN A 159 3.24 -6.96 23.34
CA GLN A 159 4.12 -7.56 24.36
C GLN A 159 3.91 -9.08 24.50
N ASP A 160 2.69 -9.55 24.29
CA ASP A 160 2.30 -10.95 24.56
C ASP A 160 2.00 -11.74 23.30
N ASP A 161 1.72 -11.07 22.16
CA ASP A 161 1.20 -11.71 20.96
C ASP A 161 1.89 -11.19 19.68
N VAL A 162 1.83 -12.01 18.63
CA VAL A 162 2.25 -11.66 17.27
C VAL A 162 1.18 -12.18 16.31
N LYS A 163 0.47 -11.28 15.64
CA LYS A 163 -0.56 -11.61 14.64
C LYS A 163 -0.07 -11.29 13.26
N TRP A 164 0.00 -12.30 12.42
CA TRP A 164 0.36 -12.17 11.02
C TRP A 164 -0.88 -12.33 10.15
N PHE A 165 -1.14 -11.37 9.29
CA PHE A 165 -2.26 -11.33 8.36
C PHE A 165 -1.70 -11.40 6.94
N ASP A 166 -1.95 -12.48 6.25
CA ASP A 166 -1.59 -12.66 4.84
C ASP A 166 -2.80 -12.54 3.92
N ALA A 167 -2.60 -12.69 2.61
CA ALA A 167 -3.67 -12.53 1.63
C ALA A 167 -4.81 -13.56 1.78
N VAL A 168 -4.58 -14.70 2.44
CA VAL A 168 -5.61 -15.71 2.73
C VAL A 168 -6.66 -15.14 3.69
N ASP A 169 -6.22 -14.36 4.68
CA ASP A 169 -7.13 -13.72 5.64
C ASP A 169 -8.01 -12.65 4.99
N TYR A 170 -7.51 -11.98 3.93
CA TYR A 170 -8.26 -10.97 3.17
C TYR A 170 -9.34 -11.58 2.27
N VAL A 171 -9.05 -12.68 1.60
CA VAL A 171 -10.00 -13.37 0.72
C VAL A 171 -11.16 -13.98 1.52
N GLY A 172 -10.92 -14.34 2.79
CA GLY A 172 -11.95 -14.85 3.70
C GLY A 172 -12.89 -13.80 4.28
N THR A 173 -12.51 -12.50 4.28
CA THR A 173 -13.31 -11.41 4.89
C THR A 173 -14.15 -10.61 3.90
N SER A 174 -13.94 -10.72 2.60
CA SER A 174 -14.78 -10.08 1.56
C SER A 174 -16.08 -10.84 1.25
N ALA A 175 -16.49 -11.80 2.07
CA ALA A 175 -17.73 -12.55 1.95
C ALA A 175 -18.80 -12.16 3.02
N TYR A 176 -18.81 -10.87 3.45
CA TYR A 176 -19.90 -10.35 4.29
C TYR A 176 -20.38 -9.00 3.78
#